data_141b2a78a8351d98021982f20a884dfe
#
_entry.id   141b2a78a8351d98021982f20a884dfe
#
_cell.length_a   1.000
_cell.length_b   1.000
_cell.length_c   1.000
_cell.angle_alpha   90.00
_cell.angle_beta   90.00
_cell.angle_gamma   90.00
#
_symmetry.space_group_name_H-M   'P 1'
#
loop_
_entity.id
_entity.type
_entity.pdbx_description
1 polymer ?
#
loop_
_entity_poly.entity_id
_entity_poly.type
_entity_poly.pdbx_seq_one_letter_code
_entity_poly.pdbx_strand_id
1 'polypeptide(L)'
;MRAALNIDLPGASEELRRGSPRLQDLAYGYLKSLLLGGGLDPGDRISSELVGRVLSISRAPVGDAIRRLTVEGLLDILPQVGCRVVRPVAAEMADFYEIFGATEGVVARFAAERRSPGEADEFAHLCAELTSRADLPDDSDARFIELRRRNRRRYEKLHKLARSPLSTRIGESFWDRSDFFIRVAFGPRDLPGYVRTAHEAFVAAVVAGDGPTAEHETRRYLVRLGHDVADLLGRGPSGEGR
;
A
#
# COMPACT_ATOMS: atom_id res chain seq x y z
N MET A 1 11.79 -33.51 2.22
CA MET A 1 11.68 -33.30 0.77
C MET A 1 11.65 -31.79 0.53
N ARG A 2 12.75 -31.20 0.04
CA ARG A 2 12.88 -29.75 -0.22
C ARG A 2 12.05 -29.44 -1.46
N ALA A 3 10.87 -28.86 -1.30
CA ALA A 3 10.18 -28.23 -2.44
C ALA A 3 11.08 -27.07 -2.90
N ALA A 4 11.69 -27.22 -4.07
CA ALA A 4 12.50 -26.18 -4.67
C ALA A 4 11.63 -24.96 -4.92
N LEU A 5 12.06 -23.84 -4.36
CA LEU A 5 11.53 -22.51 -4.61
C LEU A 5 11.87 -22.11 -6.07
N ASN A 6 11.00 -22.46 -6.98
CA ASN A 6 11.13 -22.08 -8.39
C ASN A 6 10.28 -20.81 -8.65
N ILE A 7 10.53 -19.75 -7.86
CA ILE A 7 10.01 -18.41 -8.18
C ILE A 7 11.08 -17.75 -9.05
N ASP A 8 10.71 -17.44 -10.28
CA ASP A 8 11.54 -16.61 -11.17
C ASP A 8 11.31 -15.14 -10.77
N LEU A 9 12.33 -14.55 -10.14
CA LEU A 9 12.26 -13.15 -9.69
C LEU A 9 12.89 -12.24 -10.76
N PRO A 10 12.18 -11.20 -11.20
CA PRO A 10 12.73 -10.22 -12.13
C PRO A 10 13.91 -9.45 -11.51
N GLY A 11 14.82 -8.96 -12.33
CA GLY A 11 15.91 -8.10 -11.85
C GLY A 11 15.39 -6.76 -11.30
N ALA A 12 16.15 -6.14 -10.37
CA ALA A 12 15.82 -4.79 -9.89
C ALA A 12 16.02 -3.76 -11.01
N SER A 13 15.09 -2.79 -11.10
CA SER A 13 15.18 -1.69 -12.04
C SER A 13 16.41 -0.80 -11.75
N GLU A 14 16.92 -0.12 -12.78
CA GLU A 14 18.02 0.84 -12.61
C GLU A 14 17.64 2.02 -11.72
N GLU A 15 16.37 2.45 -11.77
CA GLU A 15 15.84 3.50 -10.92
C GLU A 15 15.91 3.12 -9.44
N LEU A 16 15.50 1.89 -9.11
CA LEU A 16 15.58 1.36 -7.75
C LEU A 16 17.03 1.25 -7.27
N ARG A 17 17.95 0.80 -8.14
CA ARG A 17 19.39 0.73 -7.80
C ARG A 17 19.99 2.10 -7.53
N ARG A 18 19.64 3.11 -8.35
CA ARG A 18 20.12 4.50 -8.17
C ARG A 18 19.54 5.18 -6.93
N GLY A 19 18.27 4.90 -6.60
CA GLY A 19 17.58 5.47 -5.45
C GLY A 19 17.93 4.84 -4.10
N SER A 20 18.71 3.74 -4.09
CA SER A 20 18.97 2.97 -2.87
C SER A 20 20.46 3.06 -2.47
N PRO A 21 20.85 4.00 -1.61
CA PRO A 21 22.26 4.24 -1.26
C PRO A 21 22.89 3.10 -0.45
N ARG A 22 22.07 2.26 0.19
CA ARG A 22 22.52 1.10 0.97
C ARG A 22 21.95 -0.19 0.40
N LEU A 23 22.72 -1.28 0.43
CA LEU A 23 22.30 -2.57 -0.11
C LEU A 23 21.04 -3.14 0.60
N GLN A 24 20.86 -2.85 1.88
CA GLN A 24 19.66 -3.22 2.62
C GLN A 24 18.41 -2.45 2.13
N ASP A 25 18.56 -1.18 1.74
CA ASP A 25 17.46 -0.37 1.21
C ASP A 25 17.11 -0.83 -0.21
N LEU A 26 18.11 -1.24 -1.01
CA LEU A 26 17.89 -1.86 -2.30
C LEU A 26 17.08 -3.16 -2.17
N ALA A 27 17.51 -4.06 -1.26
CA ALA A 27 16.80 -5.33 -1.04
C ALA A 27 15.37 -5.10 -0.51
N TYR A 28 15.19 -4.15 0.40
CA TYR A 28 13.89 -3.78 0.94
C TYR A 28 12.97 -3.22 -0.16
N GLY A 29 13.42 -2.22 -0.91
CA GLY A 29 12.64 -1.62 -1.99
C GLY A 29 12.29 -2.63 -3.08
N TYR A 30 13.23 -3.52 -3.42
CA TYR A 30 13.01 -4.59 -4.37
C TYR A 30 11.91 -5.57 -3.93
N LEU A 31 12.03 -6.14 -2.72
CA LEU A 31 11.02 -7.06 -2.19
C LEU A 31 9.66 -6.37 -2.05
N LYS A 32 9.64 -5.12 -1.56
CA LYS A 32 8.42 -4.33 -1.41
C LYS A 32 7.74 -4.06 -2.76
N SER A 33 8.50 -3.73 -3.79
CA SER A 33 7.94 -3.52 -5.13
C SER A 33 7.30 -4.79 -5.70
N LEU A 34 7.89 -5.96 -5.46
CA LEU A 34 7.30 -7.25 -5.87
C LEU A 34 6.01 -7.56 -5.10
N LEU A 35 6.00 -7.34 -3.77
CA LEU A 35 4.82 -7.56 -2.93
C LEU A 35 3.64 -6.68 -3.34
N LEU A 36 3.90 -5.40 -3.55
CA LEU A 36 2.86 -4.43 -3.89
C LEU A 36 2.47 -4.45 -5.38
N GLY A 37 3.39 -4.86 -6.26
CA GLY A 37 3.17 -4.97 -7.71
C GLY A 37 2.59 -6.30 -8.17
N GLY A 38 2.43 -7.29 -7.26
CA GLY A 38 1.92 -8.61 -7.60
C GLY A 38 2.94 -9.55 -8.24
N GLY A 39 4.23 -9.25 -8.12
CA GLY A 39 5.32 -10.18 -8.50
C GLY A 39 5.56 -11.29 -7.48
N LEU A 40 4.86 -11.24 -6.34
CA LEU A 40 4.85 -12.26 -5.30
C LEU A 40 3.42 -12.46 -4.79
N ASP A 41 2.99 -13.71 -4.72
CA ASP A 41 1.65 -14.07 -4.26
C ASP A 41 1.62 -14.46 -2.77
N PRO A 42 0.47 -14.34 -2.08
CA PRO A 42 0.31 -14.77 -0.71
C PRO A 42 0.69 -16.24 -0.50
N GLY A 43 1.65 -16.48 0.39
CA GLY A 43 2.18 -17.80 0.70
C GLY A 43 3.46 -18.17 -0.07
N ASP A 44 3.90 -17.38 -1.02
CA ASP A 44 5.17 -17.59 -1.71
C ASP A 44 6.33 -17.60 -0.72
N ARG A 45 7.25 -18.54 -0.93
CA ARG A 45 8.44 -18.69 -0.10
C ARG A 45 9.63 -17.99 -0.76
N ILE A 46 10.33 -17.18 0.00
CA ILE A 46 11.46 -16.40 -0.45
C ILE A 46 12.68 -16.78 0.39
N SER A 47 13.81 -17.06 -0.27
CA SER A 47 15.08 -17.24 0.44
C SER A 47 15.99 -16.02 0.24
N SER A 48 16.73 -15.65 1.29
CA SER A 48 17.74 -14.59 1.21
C SER A 48 18.84 -14.90 0.17
N GLU A 49 19.07 -16.17 -0.12
CA GLU A 49 20.01 -16.60 -1.15
C GLU A 49 19.50 -16.29 -2.56
N LEU A 50 18.23 -16.57 -2.84
CA LEU A 50 17.62 -16.27 -4.13
C LEU A 50 17.66 -14.76 -4.41
N VAL A 51 17.19 -13.96 -3.47
CA VAL A 51 17.19 -12.49 -3.60
C VAL A 51 18.61 -11.93 -3.72
N GLY A 52 19.55 -12.45 -2.92
CA GLY A 52 20.94 -12.04 -2.99
C GLY A 52 21.57 -12.31 -4.37
N ARG A 53 21.25 -13.44 -4.99
CA ARG A 53 21.70 -13.76 -6.38
C ARG A 53 21.13 -12.80 -7.40
N VAL A 54 19.81 -12.54 -7.35
CA VAL A 54 19.11 -11.62 -8.30
C VAL A 54 19.66 -10.19 -8.20
N LEU A 55 19.94 -9.73 -6.97
CA LEU A 55 20.45 -8.38 -6.75
C LEU A 55 21.97 -8.26 -6.83
N SER A 56 22.69 -9.40 -6.89
CA SER A 56 24.17 -9.47 -6.83
C SER A 56 24.73 -8.88 -5.51
N ILE A 57 24.08 -9.20 -4.37
CA ILE A 57 24.48 -8.77 -3.03
C ILE A 57 24.57 -9.96 -2.07
N SER A 58 25.22 -9.77 -0.92
CA SER A 58 25.32 -10.80 0.12
C SER A 58 23.96 -11.05 0.81
N ARG A 59 23.84 -12.17 1.55
CA ARG A 59 22.61 -12.53 2.27
C ARG A 59 22.27 -11.60 3.44
N ALA A 60 23.26 -10.94 4.04
CA ALA A 60 23.07 -10.12 5.23
C ALA A 60 22.12 -8.92 4.98
N PRO A 61 22.35 -8.03 3.99
CA PRO A 61 21.42 -6.94 3.69
C PRO A 61 20.03 -7.43 3.27
N VAL A 62 19.91 -8.60 2.64
CA VAL A 62 18.61 -9.21 2.34
C VAL A 62 17.90 -9.65 3.62
N GLY A 63 18.63 -10.23 4.57
CA GLY A 63 18.09 -10.61 5.88
C GLY A 63 17.55 -9.40 6.66
N ASP A 64 18.23 -8.24 6.59
CA ASP A 64 17.77 -6.99 7.20
C ASP A 64 16.48 -6.51 6.55
N ALA A 65 16.39 -6.54 5.23
CA ALA A 65 15.19 -6.20 4.48
C ALA A 65 14.01 -7.11 4.84
N ILE A 66 14.23 -8.43 4.91
CA ILE A 66 13.19 -9.39 5.31
C ILE A 66 12.69 -9.10 6.72
N ARG A 67 13.59 -8.85 7.69
CA ARG A 67 13.17 -8.49 9.05
C ARG A 67 12.31 -7.23 9.09
N ARG A 68 12.67 -6.21 8.32
CA ARG A 68 11.88 -4.99 8.21
C ARG A 68 10.49 -5.25 7.64
N LEU A 69 10.38 -6.00 6.55
CA LEU A 69 9.09 -6.37 5.94
C LEU A 69 8.25 -7.29 6.83
N THR A 70 8.89 -8.08 7.71
CA THR A 70 8.18 -8.88 8.73
C THR A 70 7.58 -7.99 9.82
N VAL A 71 8.32 -6.98 10.29
CA VAL A 71 7.77 -5.98 11.24
C VAL A 71 6.62 -5.19 10.60
N GLU A 72 6.69 -4.91 9.31
CA GLU A 72 5.63 -4.26 8.55
C GLU A 72 4.42 -5.20 8.28
N GLY A 73 4.51 -6.49 8.62
CA GLY A 73 3.43 -7.47 8.47
C GLY A 73 3.17 -7.91 7.02
N LEU A 74 4.18 -7.82 6.15
CA LEU A 74 4.11 -8.27 4.76
C LEU A 74 4.77 -9.65 4.54
N LEU A 75 5.69 -10.03 5.42
CA LEU A 75 6.37 -11.34 5.40
C LEU A 75 6.30 -12.03 6.77
N ASP A 76 6.26 -13.36 6.77
CA ASP A 76 6.45 -14.22 7.92
C ASP A 76 7.82 -14.89 7.86
N ILE A 77 8.59 -14.89 8.96
CA ILE A 77 9.85 -15.65 9.04
C ILE A 77 9.50 -17.12 9.30
N LEU A 78 10.06 -17.99 8.46
CA LEU A 78 10.01 -19.44 8.64
C LEU A 78 11.37 -19.91 9.16
N PRO A 79 11.48 -20.37 10.43
CA PRO A 79 12.75 -20.82 10.99
C PRO A 79 13.45 -21.84 10.08
N GLN A 80 14.74 -21.65 9.82
CA GLN A 80 15.61 -22.50 8.98
C GLN A 80 15.22 -22.62 7.50
N VAL A 81 14.11 -21.98 7.04
CA VAL A 81 13.61 -22.12 5.67
C VAL A 81 13.70 -20.81 4.87
N GLY A 82 13.63 -19.66 5.53
CA GLY A 82 13.59 -18.34 4.91
C GLY A 82 12.37 -17.52 5.37
N CYS A 83 11.61 -16.94 4.44
CA CYS A 83 10.38 -16.23 4.76
C CYS A 83 9.27 -16.59 3.77
N ARG A 84 8.06 -16.18 4.13
CA ARG A 84 6.87 -16.41 3.33
C ARG A 84 6.06 -15.11 3.24
N VAL A 85 5.44 -14.86 2.10
CA VAL A 85 4.48 -13.77 1.94
C VAL A 85 3.25 -14.04 2.80
N VAL A 86 2.83 -13.05 3.58
CA VAL A 86 1.66 -13.16 4.46
C VAL A 86 0.41 -13.48 3.63
N ARG A 87 -0.46 -14.32 4.18
CA ARG A 87 -1.80 -14.57 3.64
C ARG A 87 -2.80 -13.74 4.43
N PRO A 88 -3.42 -12.70 3.82
CA PRO A 88 -4.43 -11.91 4.51
C PRO A 88 -5.61 -12.80 4.95
N VAL A 89 -6.08 -12.59 6.17
CA VAL A 89 -7.21 -13.34 6.75
C VAL A 89 -8.42 -12.41 6.78
N ALA A 90 -9.51 -12.79 6.11
CA ALA A 90 -10.72 -11.97 5.99
C ALA A 90 -11.24 -11.44 7.34
N ALA A 91 -11.21 -12.29 8.39
CA ALA A 91 -11.66 -11.91 9.72
C ALA A 91 -10.82 -10.79 10.38
N GLU A 92 -9.55 -10.61 9.98
CA GLU A 92 -8.67 -9.57 10.52
C GLU A 92 -8.80 -8.24 9.78
N MET A 93 -9.45 -8.24 8.62
CA MET A 93 -9.54 -7.04 7.78
C MET A 93 -10.43 -5.97 8.40
N ALA A 94 -11.53 -6.36 9.03
CA ALA A 94 -12.42 -5.42 9.71
C ALA A 94 -11.66 -4.62 10.77
N ASP A 95 -10.93 -5.30 11.66
CA ASP A 95 -10.15 -4.67 12.73
C ASP A 95 -9.04 -3.79 12.17
N PHE A 96 -8.32 -4.29 11.15
CA PHE A 96 -7.26 -3.52 10.50
C PHE A 96 -7.78 -2.20 9.92
N TYR A 97 -8.86 -2.24 9.14
CA TYR A 97 -9.40 -1.05 8.50
C TYR A 97 -10.14 -0.12 9.45
N GLU A 98 -10.68 -0.63 10.57
CA GLU A 98 -11.22 0.22 11.65
C GLU A 98 -10.10 1.06 12.28
N ILE A 99 -8.97 0.45 12.65
CA ILE A 99 -7.82 1.15 13.23
C ILE A 99 -7.20 2.11 12.20
N PHE A 100 -7.04 1.65 10.96
CA PHE A 100 -6.50 2.47 9.89
C PHE A 100 -7.40 3.67 9.59
N GLY A 101 -8.70 3.46 9.47
CA GLY A 101 -9.69 4.52 9.23
C GLY A 101 -9.73 5.55 10.37
N ALA A 102 -9.63 5.10 11.63
CA ALA A 102 -9.55 5.99 12.79
C ALA A 102 -8.28 6.84 12.74
N THR A 103 -7.12 6.22 12.41
CA THR A 103 -5.84 6.93 12.31
C THR A 103 -5.86 7.97 11.19
N GLU A 104 -6.23 7.59 9.97
CA GLU A 104 -6.27 8.50 8.82
C GLU A 104 -7.37 9.56 8.94
N GLY A 105 -8.49 9.24 9.61
CA GLY A 105 -9.51 10.21 9.93
C GLY A 105 -8.97 11.36 10.78
N VAL A 106 -8.22 11.03 11.85
CA VAL A 106 -7.55 12.06 12.69
C VAL A 106 -6.54 12.87 11.88
N VAL A 107 -5.79 12.23 10.96
CA VAL A 107 -4.86 12.94 10.06
C VAL A 107 -5.63 13.93 9.17
N ALA A 108 -6.75 13.51 8.58
CA ALA A 108 -7.57 14.37 7.75
C ALA A 108 -8.15 15.57 8.53
N ARG A 109 -8.60 15.34 9.76
CA ARG A 109 -9.02 16.45 10.66
C ARG A 109 -7.88 17.43 10.92
N PHE A 110 -6.71 16.95 11.31
CA PHE A 110 -5.56 17.82 11.53
C PHE A 110 -5.16 18.60 10.26
N ALA A 111 -5.21 17.95 9.09
CA ALA A 111 -4.95 18.63 7.84
C ALA A 111 -5.95 19.75 7.58
N ALA A 112 -7.25 19.50 7.78
CA ALA A 112 -8.30 20.50 7.64
C ALA A 112 -8.14 21.69 8.61
N GLU A 113 -7.81 21.42 9.87
CA GLU A 113 -7.66 22.44 10.91
C GLU A 113 -6.37 23.27 10.77
N ARG A 114 -5.29 22.69 10.21
CA ARG A 114 -3.94 23.28 10.26
C ARG A 114 -3.44 23.85 8.94
N ARG A 115 -4.11 23.54 7.81
CA ARG A 115 -3.72 24.07 6.50
C ARG A 115 -3.92 25.57 6.44
N SER A 116 -3.07 26.29 5.71
CA SER A 116 -3.34 27.66 5.28
C SER A 116 -4.27 27.69 4.06
N PRO A 117 -4.88 28.83 3.72
CA PRO A 117 -5.68 28.96 2.49
C PRO A 117 -4.92 28.55 1.22
N GLY A 118 -3.68 29.02 1.05
CA GLY A 118 -2.87 28.65 -0.11
C GLY A 118 -2.53 27.15 -0.19
N GLU A 119 -2.30 26.50 0.96
CA GLU A 119 -2.10 25.04 1.00
C GLU A 119 -3.38 24.26 0.68
N ALA A 120 -4.56 24.81 1.02
CA ALA A 120 -5.84 24.22 0.64
C ALA A 120 -6.02 24.23 -0.89
N ASP A 121 -5.70 25.36 -1.53
CA ASP A 121 -5.77 25.49 -2.99
C ASP A 121 -4.79 24.53 -3.69
N GLU A 122 -3.54 24.44 -3.20
CA GLU A 122 -2.57 23.46 -3.70
C GLU A 122 -3.05 22.02 -3.55
N PHE A 123 -3.67 21.68 -2.43
CA PHE A 123 -4.20 20.34 -2.19
C PHE A 123 -5.37 20.02 -3.10
N ALA A 124 -6.30 20.97 -3.29
CA ALA A 124 -7.40 20.82 -4.21
C ALA A 124 -6.92 20.59 -5.65
N HIS A 125 -5.94 21.39 -6.10
CA HIS A 125 -5.37 21.29 -7.44
C HIS A 125 -4.68 19.93 -7.66
N LEU A 126 -3.83 19.51 -6.71
CA LEU A 126 -3.18 18.19 -6.74
C LEU A 126 -4.23 17.06 -6.81
N CYS A 127 -5.28 17.12 -6.00
CA CYS A 127 -6.30 16.07 -5.98
C CYS A 127 -7.09 16.02 -7.28
N ALA A 128 -7.40 17.15 -7.90
CA ALA A 128 -8.04 17.21 -9.21
C ALA A 128 -7.16 16.57 -10.31
N GLU A 129 -5.86 16.91 -10.34
CA GLU A 129 -4.89 16.30 -11.24
C GLU A 129 -4.83 14.77 -11.07
N LEU A 130 -4.69 14.30 -9.81
CA LEU A 130 -4.59 12.87 -9.51
C LEU A 130 -5.87 12.07 -9.80
N THR A 131 -7.01 12.74 -9.94
CA THR A 131 -8.30 12.10 -10.25
C THR A 131 -8.53 11.96 -11.76
N SER A 132 -7.78 12.69 -12.59
CA SER A 132 -7.83 12.56 -14.04
C SER A 132 -7.50 11.13 -14.49
N ARG A 133 -8.27 10.62 -15.45
CA ARG A 133 -8.04 9.29 -16.05
C ARG A 133 -7.39 9.37 -17.44
N ALA A 134 -7.13 10.56 -17.94
CA ALA A 134 -6.67 10.79 -19.32
C ALA A 134 -5.33 10.11 -19.65
N ASP A 135 -4.44 10.02 -18.64
CA ASP A 135 -3.08 9.52 -18.80
C ASP A 135 -2.85 8.16 -18.10
N LEU A 136 -3.94 7.41 -17.85
CA LEU A 136 -3.79 6.08 -17.27
C LEU A 136 -3.35 5.07 -18.32
N PRO A 137 -2.44 4.14 -17.98
CA PRO A 137 -2.04 3.06 -18.88
C PRO A 137 -3.23 2.18 -19.30
N ASP A 138 -3.19 1.64 -20.51
CA ASP A 138 -4.19 0.66 -20.99
C ASP A 138 -4.01 -0.69 -20.30
N ASP A 139 -2.77 -1.07 -20.03
CA ASP A 139 -2.45 -2.30 -19.29
C ASP A 139 -3.00 -2.26 -17.86
N SER A 140 -3.69 -3.32 -17.45
CA SER A 140 -4.40 -3.37 -16.15
C SER A 140 -3.48 -3.34 -14.95
N ASP A 141 -2.32 -4.00 -15.01
CA ASP A 141 -1.36 -4.00 -13.90
C ASP A 141 -0.63 -2.67 -13.80
N ALA A 142 -0.19 -2.11 -14.92
CA ALA A 142 0.41 -0.77 -14.96
C ALA A 142 -0.57 0.31 -14.50
N ARG A 143 -1.84 0.21 -14.89
CA ARG A 143 -2.91 1.10 -14.43
C ARG A 143 -3.13 0.99 -12.92
N PHE A 144 -3.19 -0.22 -12.39
CA PHE A 144 -3.32 -0.45 -10.95
C PHE A 144 -2.17 0.19 -10.17
N ILE A 145 -0.92 -0.02 -10.61
CA ILE A 145 0.27 0.57 -10.01
C ILE A 145 0.20 2.10 -10.05
N GLU A 146 -0.19 2.68 -11.20
CA GLU A 146 -0.30 4.13 -11.34
C GLU A 146 -1.39 4.73 -10.43
N LEU A 147 -2.57 4.13 -10.37
CA LEU A 147 -3.65 4.59 -9.48
C LEU A 147 -3.21 4.56 -8.01
N ARG A 148 -2.45 3.56 -7.60
CA ARG A 148 -1.90 3.46 -6.26
C ARG A 148 -0.85 4.54 -6.00
N ARG A 149 0.05 4.80 -6.95
CA ARG A 149 1.03 5.87 -6.87
C ARG A 149 0.35 7.23 -6.69
N ARG A 150 -0.72 7.49 -7.46
CA ARG A 150 -1.54 8.70 -7.33
C ARG A 150 -2.21 8.81 -5.97
N ASN A 151 -2.79 7.72 -5.49
CA ASN A 151 -3.40 7.68 -4.16
C ASN A 151 -2.36 7.98 -3.07
N ARG A 152 -1.18 7.37 -3.14
CA ARG A 152 -0.07 7.63 -2.21
C ARG A 152 0.33 9.12 -2.19
N ARG A 153 0.50 9.77 -3.32
CA ARG A 153 0.80 11.20 -3.43
C ARG A 153 -0.24 12.08 -2.73
N ARG A 154 -1.53 11.74 -2.87
CA ARG A 154 -2.63 12.45 -2.19
C ARG A 154 -2.48 12.39 -0.67
N TYR A 155 -2.27 11.20 -0.13
CA TYR A 155 -2.13 11.01 1.32
C TYR A 155 -0.82 11.56 1.87
N GLU A 156 0.29 11.49 1.15
CA GLU A 156 1.53 12.17 1.53
C GLU A 156 1.35 13.69 1.68
N LYS A 157 0.60 14.32 0.75
CA LYS A 157 0.27 15.76 0.88
C LYS A 157 -0.65 15.99 2.08
N LEU A 158 -1.66 15.14 2.30
CA LEU A 158 -2.55 15.21 3.46
C LEU A 158 -1.76 15.14 4.78
N HIS A 159 -0.85 14.17 4.91
CA HIS A 159 0.03 14.04 6.09
C HIS A 159 0.93 15.26 6.31
N LYS A 160 1.45 15.86 5.22
CA LYS A 160 2.21 17.11 5.32
C LYS A 160 1.36 18.26 5.87
N LEU A 161 0.11 18.38 5.41
CA LEU A 161 -0.84 19.38 5.92
C LEU A 161 -1.18 19.15 7.39
N ALA A 162 -1.31 17.89 7.81
CA ALA A 162 -1.58 17.52 9.20
C ALA A 162 -0.47 17.93 10.17
N ARG A 163 0.74 18.15 9.70
CA ARG A 163 1.92 18.56 10.52
C ARG A 163 2.12 17.71 11.77
N SER A 164 1.93 16.38 11.63
CA SER A 164 2.05 15.40 12.72
C SER A 164 3.06 14.30 12.36
N PRO A 165 4.34 14.43 12.74
CA PRO A 165 5.36 13.43 12.44
C PRO A 165 5.05 12.05 13.01
N LEU A 166 4.30 11.98 14.13
CA LEU A 166 3.87 10.73 14.73
C LEU A 166 2.89 10.00 13.81
N SER A 167 1.85 10.68 13.33
CA SER A 167 0.83 10.08 12.48
C SER A 167 1.40 9.66 11.14
N THR A 168 2.36 10.40 10.58
CA THR A 168 3.03 10.02 9.32
C THR A 168 3.73 8.68 9.45
N ARG A 169 4.51 8.46 10.51
CA ARG A 169 5.21 7.17 10.73
C ARG A 169 4.26 5.98 10.92
N ILE A 170 3.14 6.20 11.61
CA ILE A 170 2.12 5.17 11.80
C ILE A 170 1.40 4.89 10.48
N GLY A 171 0.98 5.93 9.76
CA GLY A 171 0.22 5.84 8.53
C GLY A 171 0.97 5.12 7.40
N GLU A 172 2.28 5.36 7.25
CA GLU A 172 3.08 4.68 6.20
C GLU A 172 2.97 3.15 6.27
N SER A 173 3.05 2.57 7.48
CA SER A 173 2.90 1.12 7.67
C SER A 173 1.50 0.61 7.30
N PHE A 174 0.45 1.36 7.65
CA PHE A 174 -0.92 1.01 7.31
C PHE A 174 -1.17 1.09 5.81
N TRP A 175 -0.66 2.11 5.13
CA TRP A 175 -0.80 2.28 3.69
C TRP A 175 -0.20 1.12 2.92
N ASP A 176 1.02 0.69 3.27
CA ASP A 176 1.68 -0.41 2.59
C ASP A 176 0.91 -1.73 2.75
N ARG A 177 0.41 -1.99 3.97
CA ARG A 177 -0.42 -3.18 4.22
C ARG A 177 -1.77 -3.10 3.48
N SER A 178 -2.44 -1.94 3.53
CA SER A 178 -3.69 -1.72 2.79
C SER A 178 -3.49 -1.95 1.30
N ASP A 179 -2.41 -1.42 0.76
CA ASP A 179 -2.05 -1.57 -0.63
C ASP A 179 -1.84 -3.04 -1.01
N PHE A 180 -1.15 -3.82 -0.17
CA PHE A 180 -0.99 -5.25 -0.36
C PHE A 180 -2.34 -5.99 -0.29
N PHE A 181 -3.19 -5.69 0.70
CA PHE A 181 -4.49 -6.33 0.85
C PHE A 181 -5.43 -6.03 -0.33
N ILE A 182 -5.44 -4.79 -0.81
CA ILE A 182 -6.18 -4.39 -2.02
C ILE A 182 -5.70 -5.19 -3.22
N ARG A 183 -4.38 -5.31 -3.41
CA ARG A 183 -3.81 -6.09 -4.51
C ARG A 183 -4.23 -7.57 -4.45
N VAL A 184 -4.20 -8.16 -3.27
CA VAL A 184 -4.58 -9.57 -3.09
C VAL A 184 -6.08 -9.78 -3.32
N ALA A 185 -6.93 -8.86 -2.84
CA ALA A 185 -8.39 -9.00 -2.91
C ALA A 185 -8.94 -8.67 -4.30
N PHE A 186 -8.52 -7.55 -4.89
CA PHE A 186 -9.06 -7.06 -6.16
C PHE A 186 -8.23 -7.49 -7.38
N GLY A 187 -6.95 -7.87 -7.19
CA GLY A 187 -6.03 -8.06 -8.30
C GLY A 187 -5.85 -6.76 -9.10
N PRO A 188 -5.72 -6.83 -10.43
CA PRO A 188 -5.57 -5.65 -11.30
C PRO A 188 -6.90 -4.95 -11.65
N ARG A 189 -8.01 -5.32 -10.98
CA ARG A 189 -9.32 -4.74 -11.24
C ARG A 189 -9.40 -3.30 -10.73
N ASP A 190 -10.26 -2.51 -11.35
CA ASP A 190 -10.61 -1.18 -10.85
C ASP A 190 -11.29 -1.28 -9.46
N LEU A 191 -10.94 -0.36 -8.58
CA LEU A 191 -11.63 -0.23 -7.29
C LEU A 191 -13.10 0.21 -7.48
N PRO A 192 -13.99 -0.09 -6.53
CA PRO A 192 -15.38 0.31 -6.59
C PRO A 192 -15.55 1.82 -6.81
N GLY A 193 -16.58 2.21 -7.58
CA GLY A 193 -16.82 3.62 -7.96
C GLY A 193 -16.98 4.57 -6.78
N TYR A 194 -17.47 4.09 -5.63
CA TYR A 194 -17.60 4.91 -4.42
C TYR A 194 -16.25 5.44 -3.88
N VAL A 195 -15.14 4.78 -4.19
CA VAL A 195 -13.79 5.23 -3.77
C VAL A 195 -13.51 6.63 -4.30
N ARG A 196 -13.88 6.90 -5.55
CA ARG A 196 -13.73 8.23 -6.14
C ARG A 196 -14.61 9.26 -5.43
N THR A 197 -15.90 8.96 -5.24
CA THR A 197 -16.83 9.86 -4.56
C THR A 197 -16.41 10.15 -3.12
N ALA A 198 -15.89 9.14 -2.41
CA ALA A 198 -15.38 9.31 -1.06
C ALA A 198 -14.15 10.23 -1.03
N HIS A 199 -13.24 10.09 -2.01
CA HIS A 199 -12.12 11.02 -2.14
C HIS A 199 -12.56 12.46 -2.38
N GLU A 200 -13.56 12.67 -3.24
CA GLU A 200 -14.14 14.00 -3.48
C GLU A 200 -14.69 14.62 -2.18
N ALA A 201 -15.41 13.83 -1.38
CA ALA A 201 -16.02 14.30 -0.13
C ALA A 201 -14.98 14.71 0.93
N PHE A 202 -13.98 13.88 1.22
CA PHE A 202 -12.98 14.24 2.22
C PHE A 202 -12.06 15.37 1.74
N VAL A 203 -11.73 15.42 0.45
CA VAL A 203 -10.93 16.53 -0.12
C VAL A 203 -11.67 17.84 0.03
N ALA A 204 -12.97 17.88 -0.31
CA ALA A 204 -13.80 19.07 -0.12
C ALA A 204 -13.84 19.54 1.34
N ALA A 205 -13.97 18.61 2.29
CA ALA A 205 -13.97 18.92 3.72
C ALA A 205 -12.61 19.47 4.18
N VAL A 206 -11.49 18.87 3.75
CA VAL A 206 -10.15 19.38 4.06
C VAL A 206 -9.96 20.79 3.50
N VAL A 207 -10.34 21.04 2.25
CA VAL A 207 -10.24 22.36 1.60
C VAL A 207 -11.09 23.39 2.33
N ALA A 208 -12.31 23.03 2.75
CA ALA A 208 -13.20 23.90 3.52
C ALA A 208 -12.71 24.18 4.96
N GLY A 209 -11.79 23.37 5.49
CA GLY A 209 -11.37 23.45 6.90
C GLY A 209 -12.34 22.80 7.87
N ASP A 210 -13.22 21.95 7.36
CA ASP A 210 -14.18 21.20 8.18
C ASP A 210 -13.52 19.90 8.69
N GLY A 211 -12.83 20.02 9.83
CA GLY A 211 -12.12 18.90 10.45
C GLY A 211 -13.01 17.70 10.79
N PRO A 212 -14.16 17.90 11.47
CA PRO A 212 -15.08 16.81 11.78
C PRO A 212 -15.57 16.04 10.55
N THR A 213 -15.97 16.74 9.48
CA THR A 213 -16.39 16.09 8.23
C THR A 213 -15.22 15.38 7.53
N ALA A 214 -14.03 15.98 7.51
CA ALA A 214 -12.85 15.35 6.95
C ALA A 214 -12.49 14.02 7.65
N GLU A 215 -12.55 13.99 8.99
CA GLU A 215 -12.36 12.79 9.82
C GLU A 215 -13.41 11.72 9.50
N HIS A 216 -14.69 12.11 9.52
CA HIS A 216 -15.81 11.21 9.27
C HIS A 216 -15.75 10.56 7.89
N GLU A 217 -15.56 11.33 6.83
CA GLU A 217 -15.57 10.85 5.45
C GLU A 217 -14.36 9.94 5.18
N THR A 218 -13.18 10.29 5.70
CA THR A 218 -11.99 9.47 5.56
C THR A 218 -12.15 8.11 6.26
N ARG A 219 -12.62 8.11 7.52
CA ARG A 219 -12.86 6.88 8.28
C ARG A 219 -13.91 6.01 7.59
N ARG A 220 -15.06 6.58 7.24
CA ARG A 220 -16.17 5.88 6.57
C ARG A 220 -15.71 5.17 5.30
N TYR A 221 -14.92 5.86 4.49
CA TYR A 221 -14.38 5.32 3.26
C TYR A 221 -13.47 4.12 3.51
N LEU A 222 -12.50 4.24 4.42
CA LEU A 222 -11.54 3.18 4.69
C LEU A 222 -12.19 1.95 5.32
N VAL A 223 -13.11 2.13 6.26
CA VAL A 223 -13.88 1.02 6.85
C VAL A 223 -14.70 0.28 5.80
N ARG A 224 -15.39 1.02 4.90
CA ARG A 224 -16.12 0.40 3.79
C ARG A 224 -15.21 -0.39 2.86
N LEU A 225 -14.06 0.17 2.51
CA LEU A 225 -13.06 -0.53 1.70
C LEU A 225 -12.59 -1.82 2.39
N GLY A 226 -12.42 -1.80 3.70
CA GLY A 226 -12.06 -2.97 4.50
C GLY A 226 -13.10 -4.08 4.41
N HIS A 227 -14.39 -3.76 4.44
CA HIS A 227 -15.46 -4.75 4.24
C HIS A 227 -15.39 -5.37 2.84
N ASP A 228 -15.19 -4.57 1.79
CA ASP A 228 -15.06 -5.09 0.43
C ASP A 228 -13.84 -6.02 0.28
N VAL A 229 -12.70 -5.65 0.90
CA VAL A 229 -11.49 -6.48 0.95
C VAL A 229 -11.77 -7.80 1.68
N ALA A 230 -12.40 -7.75 2.84
CA ALA A 230 -12.75 -8.93 3.64
C ALA A 230 -13.68 -9.88 2.86
N ASP A 231 -14.71 -9.33 2.23
CA ASP A 231 -15.68 -10.09 1.44
C ASP A 231 -15.02 -10.82 0.27
N LEU A 232 -14.10 -10.16 -0.44
CA LEU A 232 -13.39 -10.77 -1.57
C LEU A 232 -12.42 -11.85 -1.10
N LEU A 233 -11.69 -11.62 -0.02
CA LEU A 233 -10.79 -12.61 0.58
C LEU A 233 -11.56 -13.83 1.12
N GLY A 234 -12.73 -13.61 1.70
CA GLY A 234 -13.60 -14.68 2.24
C GLY A 234 -14.21 -15.59 1.16
N ARG A 235 -14.40 -15.08 -0.04
CA ARG A 235 -14.94 -15.88 -1.18
C ARG A 235 -13.91 -16.84 -1.80
N GLY A 236 -12.63 -16.70 -1.46
CA GLY A 236 -11.53 -17.43 -2.09
C GLY A 236 -11.26 -16.97 -3.53
N PRO A 237 -10.19 -17.42 -4.16
CA PRO A 237 -10.02 -17.22 -5.60
C PRO A 237 -11.21 -17.86 -6.30
N SER A 238 -12.00 -17.05 -7.01
CA SER A 238 -13.17 -17.50 -7.76
C SER A 238 -12.73 -18.65 -8.65
N GLY A 239 -13.25 -19.85 -8.35
CA GLY A 239 -13.02 -21.01 -9.19
C GLY A 239 -13.39 -20.65 -10.62
N GLU A 240 -12.41 -20.50 -11.46
CA GLU A 240 -12.59 -20.56 -12.91
C GLU A 240 -13.14 -21.95 -13.23
N GLY A 241 -14.21 -21.95 -13.93
CA GLY A 241 -15.15 -22.96 -14.31
C GLY A 241 -14.62 -24.40 -14.46
N ARG A 242 -15.47 -25.28 -13.95
CA ARG A 242 -15.57 -26.65 -14.47
C ARG A 242 -16.13 -26.62 -15.90
#